data_10dcc884aed2f35463c795d0b7a805ee
#
_entry.id   10dcc884aed2f35463c795d0b7a805ee
#
_cell.length_a   1.000
_cell.length_b   1.000
_cell.length_c   1.000
_cell.angle_alpha   90.00
_cell.angle_beta   90.00
_cell.angle_gamma   90.00
#
_symmetry.space_group_name_H-M   'P 1'
#
loop_
_entity.id
_entity.type
_entity.pdbx_description
1 polymer ?
#
loop_
_entity_poly.entity_id
_entity_poly.type
_entity_poly.pdbx_seq_one_letter_code
_entity_poly.pdbx_strand_id
1 'polypeptide(L)'
;MLALTGCAGPGVNPAASSDDDSGSEPSSPRDGDDASQQHDSNTSASADHATPRGFQFESGFLEFGDFDPYTLGDDIFNPCTEITEEEFAAAGFEGMWFEDDGTDPLGRGMASCFFAGDLPDGVIHGFLNSQLNRSIAAEHDLVVGEYTSSLLPEIYAVAPRGGNEGMCFIQVDTVRGSFGTQAGGSPNRTTTDEACKLAITDLETLYNHFGK
;
A
#
# COMPACT_ATOMS: atom_id res chain seq x y z
N MET A 1 -26.15 43.43 -3.44
CA MET A 1 -25.60 44.32 -2.40
C MET A 1 -25.88 43.67 -1.06
N LEU A 2 -24.90 43.05 -0.47
CA LEU A 2 -24.87 42.72 0.98
C LEU A 2 -23.41 42.59 1.39
N ALA A 3 -23.09 43.18 2.50
CA ALA A 3 -21.79 43.62 2.89
C ALA A 3 -20.94 42.52 3.56
N LEU A 4 -19.64 42.57 3.30
CA LEU A 4 -18.58 41.88 4.03
C LEU A 4 -18.40 42.50 5.41
N THR A 5 -18.34 41.67 6.45
CA THR A 5 -17.83 42.05 7.76
C THR A 5 -16.68 41.15 8.12
N GLY A 6 -15.47 41.69 8.11
CA GLY A 6 -14.25 41.02 8.58
C GLY A 6 -14.15 41.09 10.11
N CYS A 7 -13.60 40.07 10.72
CA CYS A 7 -13.06 40.11 12.08
C CYS A 7 -11.58 39.72 12.04
N ALA A 8 -10.75 40.72 12.30
CA ALA A 8 -9.35 40.56 12.66
C ALA A 8 -9.25 40.34 14.18
N GLY A 9 -8.50 39.38 14.62
CA GLY A 9 -8.13 39.16 16.01
C GLY A 9 -6.61 39.02 16.13
N PRO A 10 -5.99 39.60 17.18
CA PRO A 10 -4.56 39.86 17.25
C PRO A 10 -3.77 38.67 17.78
N GLY A 11 -2.52 38.58 17.32
CA GLY A 11 -1.52 37.65 17.75
C GLY A 11 -1.03 37.96 19.17
N VAL A 12 -0.53 36.89 19.81
CA VAL A 12 0.39 36.97 20.94
C VAL A 12 1.48 35.93 20.78
N ASN A 13 2.67 36.45 20.66
CA ASN A 13 3.93 35.74 20.88
C ASN A 13 4.28 35.86 22.37
N PRO A 14 4.88 34.90 23.02
CA PRO A 14 5.94 35.22 23.94
C PRO A 14 7.22 34.42 23.72
N ALA A 15 8.26 35.16 24.03
CA ALA A 15 9.68 34.94 23.89
C ALA A 15 10.26 33.84 24.82
N ALA A 16 11.36 33.35 24.30
CA ALA A 16 12.63 32.90 24.89
C ALA A 16 12.76 32.86 26.43
N SER A 17 13.39 31.77 26.90
CA SER A 17 14.36 31.81 27.99
C SER A 17 15.40 30.72 27.79
N SER A 18 16.62 31.16 27.69
CA SER A 18 17.90 30.48 27.87
C SER A 18 18.08 30.08 29.34
N ASP A 19 18.92 29.07 29.56
CA ASP A 19 20.03 29.01 30.57
C ASP A 19 20.55 27.56 30.50
N ASP A 20 21.74 27.32 29.99
CA ASP A 20 23.04 27.18 30.63
C ASP A 20 23.01 26.30 31.91
N ASP A 21 23.68 25.16 31.88
CA ASP A 21 24.75 24.90 32.81
C ASP A 21 25.73 23.78 32.37
N SER A 22 26.97 24.10 32.55
CA SER A 22 28.19 23.33 32.31
C SER A 22 28.41 22.26 33.37
N GLY A 23 29.16 21.21 33.03
CA GLY A 23 29.82 20.47 34.09
C GLY A 23 30.42 19.11 33.74
N SER A 24 31.69 19.14 33.28
CA SER A 24 32.80 18.29 33.76
C SER A 24 32.88 16.81 33.37
N GLU A 25 33.79 16.53 32.45
CA GLU A 25 34.70 15.35 32.51
C GLU A 25 35.64 15.39 33.73
N PRO A 26 36.46 14.38 34.09
CA PRO A 26 37.00 13.26 33.31
C PRO A 26 37.17 11.93 34.11
N SER A 27 37.51 10.83 33.48
CA SER A 27 38.64 9.95 33.79
C SER A 27 38.55 8.56 33.16
N SER A 28 39.54 8.26 32.36
CA SER A 28 40.01 6.93 31.89
C SER A 28 40.68 6.17 33.05
N PRO A 29 41.34 5.02 32.77
CA PRO A 29 41.02 3.83 31.99
C PRO A 29 41.08 2.53 32.86
N ARG A 30 40.66 1.41 32.34
CA ARG A 30 41.15 0.09 32.78
C ARG A 30 41.19 -0.90 31.64
N ASP A 31 42.41 -1.30 31.35
CA ASP A 31 42.78 -2.51 30.61
C ASP A 31 42.22 -3.77 31.29
N GLY A 32 41.88 -4.77 30.50
CA GLY A 32 41.45 -6.08 30.99
C GLY A 32 41.32 -7.04 29.84
N ASP A 33 42.34 -7.83 29.63
CA ASP A 33 42.62 -8.91 28.69
C ASP A 33 41.48 -9.92 28.44
N ASP A 34 41.49 -10.40 27.18
CA ASP A 34 41.50 -11.80 26.77
C ASP A 34 40.32 -12.69 27.16
N ALA A 35 39.55 -13.07 26.16
CA ALA A 35 39.07 -14.46 25.97
C ALA A 35 38.46 -14.65 24.57
N SER A 36 39.29 -15.20 23.69
CA SER A 36 38.86 -15.86 22.46
C SER A 36 37.77 -16.92 22.77
N GLN A 37 36.56 -16.70 22.33
CA GLN A 37 35.62 -17.78 22.10
C GLN A 37 35.17 -17.77 20.65
N GLN A 38 35.85 -18.59 19.87
CA GLN A 38 35.33 -19.11 18.60
C GLN A 38 34.02 -19.81 18.89
N HIS A 39 32.93 -19.21 18.48
CA HIS A 39 31.68 -19.91 18.31
C HIS A 39 31.54 -20.24 16.84
N ASP A 40 32.03 -21.41 16.47
CA ASP A 40 31.61 -22.10 15.26
C ASP A 40 30.13 -22.40 15.36
N SER A 41 29.33 -21.49 14.89
CA SER A 41 27.92 -21.74 14.62
C SER A 41 27.75 -21.91 13.11
N ASN A 42 28.24 -23.03 12.62
CA ASN A 42 27.90 -23.52 11.29
C ASN A 42 26.45 -24.06 11.34
N THR A 43 25.48 -23.17 11.36
CA THR A 43 24.11 -23.50 11.07
C THR A 43 23.86 -23.15 9.61
N SER A 44 24.26 -24.06 8.74
CA SER A 44 23.74 -24.09 7.38
C SER A 44 22.25 -24.39 7.46
N ALA A 45 21.44 -23.37 7.70
CA ALA A 45 20.05 -23.41 7.35
C ALA A 45 20.03 -23.51 5.82
N SER A 46 19.69 -24.69 5.31
CA SER A 46 19.21 -24.81 3.94
C SER A 46 17.97 -23.93 3.84
N ALA A 47 18.15 -22.72 3.37
CA ALA A 47 17.05 -21.93 2.87
C ALA A 47 16.56 -22.70 1.64
N ASP A 48 15.43 -23.41 1.80
CA ASP A 48 14.62 -23.78 0.66
C ASP A 48 14.36 -22.47 -0.08
N HIS A 49 15.03 -22.29 -1.21
CA HIS A 49 14.78 -21.19 -2.12
C HIS A 49 13.43 -21.49 -2.77
N ALA A 50 12.34 -21.17 -2.07
CA ALA A 50 11.04 -21.12 -2.68
C ALA A 50 11.15 -20.13 -3.85
N THR A 51 10.67 -20.55 -5.00
CA THR A 51 10.63 -19.67 -6.17
C THR A 51 9.84 -18.42 -5.79
N PRO A 52 10.37 -17.21 -6.00
CA PRO A 52 9.64 -15.99 -5.71
C PRO A 52 8.30 -15.99 -6.41
N ARG A 53 7.25 -15.62 -5.68
CA ARG A 53 5.91 -15.43 -6.22
C ARG A 53 5.66 -13.97 -6.51
N GLY A 54 4.86 -13.65 -7.50
CA GLY A 54 4.57 -12.29 -7.87
C GLY A 54 3.88 -12.18 -9.22
N PHE A 55 3.89 -11.00 -9.79
CA PHE A 55 3.40 -10.73 -11.15
C PHE A 55 4.58 -10.46 -12.07
N GLN A 56 4.52 -10.99 -13.29
CA GLN A 56 5.50 -10.70 -14.33
C GLN A 56 4.87 -9.84 -15.39
N PHE A 57 5.15 -8.55 -15.35
CA PHE A 57 4.75 -7.58 -16.36
C PHE A 57 5.90 -7.28 -17.33
N GLU A 58 5.61 -6.55 -18.40
CA GLU A 58 6.64 -6.04 -19.31
C GLU A 58 7.60 -5.08 -18.59
N SER A 59 7.11 -4.31 -17.64
CA SER A 59 7.89 -3.41 -16.78
C SER A 59 8.85 -4.14 -15.83
N GLY A 60 8.61 -5.42 -15.54
CA GLY A 60 9.44 -6.23 -14.66
C GLY A 60 8.66 -7.19 -13.78
N PHE A 61 9.39 -7.82 -12.85
CA PHE A 61 8.81 -8.75 -11.89
C PHE A 61 8.44 -8.00 -10.60
N LEU A 62 7.17 -8.02 -10.25
CA LEU A 62 6.64 -7.48 -9.00
C LEU A 62 6.52 -8.62 -7.99
N GLU A 63 7.53 -8.77 -7.15
CA GLU A 63 7.63 -9.84 -6.16
C GLU A 63 6.71 -9.60 -4.97
N PHE A 64 6.02 -10.66 -4.50
CA PHE A 64 5.29 -10.64 -3.24
C PHE A 64 6.28 -10.65 -2.08
N GLY A 65 6.08 -9.77 -1.13
CA GLY A 65 6.97 -9.65 0.01
C GLY A 65 6.63 -8.47 0.90
N ASP A 66 7.20 -8.50 2.09
CA ASP A 66 7.05 -7.41 3.04
C ASP A 66 7.80 -6.17 2.57
N PHE A 67 7.27 -5.01 2.89
CA PHE A 67 7.92 -3.73 2.66
C PHE A 67 7.76 -2.82 3.88
N ASP A 68 8.71 -1.88 4.01
CA ASP A 68 8.62 -0.82 5.01
C ASP A 68 8.18 0.48 4.32
N PRO A 69 6.96 0.96 4.58
CA PRO A 69 6.43 2.18 3.93
C PRO A 69 7.26 3.43 4.22
N TYR A 70 8.03 3.44 5.31
CA TYR A 70 8.88 4.59 5.67
C TYR A 70 10.21 4.63 4.90
N THR A 71 10.63 3.50 4.33
CA THR A 71 11.88 3.37 3.58
C THR A 71 11.70 3.11 2.08
N LEU A 72 10.46 2.86 1.66
CA LEU A 72 10.12 2.55 0.26
C LEU A 72 10.46 3.69 -0.71
N GLY A 73 10.42 4.94 -0.25
CA GLY A 73 10.76 6.11 -1.05
C GLY A 73 9.85 6.30 -2.26
N ASP A 74 10.45 6.58 -3.41
CA ASP A 74 9.73 6.84 -4.66
C ASP A 74 9.58 5.57 -5.53
N ASP A 75 10.02 4.39 -5.06
CA ASP A 75 9.96 3.12 -5.79
C ASP A 75 8.65 2.34 -5.55
N ILE A 76 7.56 3.05 -5.46
CA ILE A 76 6.24 2.45 -5.35
C ILE A 76 5.79 1.99 -6.73
N PHE A 77 5.34 0.73 -6.82
CA PHE A 77 4.76 0.21 -8.07
C PHE A 77 3.49 0.97 -8.41
N ASN A 78 3.43 1.55 -9.60
CA ASN A 78 2.26 2.26 -10.08
C ASN A 78 1.55 1.44 -11.19
N PRO A 79 0.41 0.79 -10.88
CA PRO A 79 -0.27 -0.06 -11.85
C PRO A 79 -0.74 0.70 -13.10
N CYS A 80 -1.01 1.99 -12.96
CA CYS A 80 -1.57 2.78 -14.07
C CYS A 80 -0.52 3.21 -15.11
N THR A 81 0.77 3.06 -14.79
CA THR A 81 1.88 3.44 -15.68
C THR A 81 2.86 2.30 -15.94
N GLU A 82 2.88 1.27 -15.07
CA GLU A 82 3.82 0.16 -15.17
C GLU A 82 3.19 -1.12 -15.73
N ILE A 83 1.86 -1.20 -15.80
CA ILE A 83 1.13 -2.22 -16.55
C ILE A 83 0.60 -1.55 -17.81
N THR A 84 0.90 -2.12 -18.98
CA THR A 84 0.46 -1.54 -20.25
C THR A 84 -1.03 -1.78 -20.49
N GLU A 85 -1.65 -0.94 -21.35
CA GLU A 85 -3.05 -1.16 -21.75
C GLU A 85 -3.24 -2.51 -22.45
N GLU A 86 -2.23 -2.97 -23.19
CA GLU A 86 -2.22 -4.26 -23.87
C GLU A 86 -2.19 -5.42 -22.86
N GLU A 87 -1.44 -5.30 -21.78
CA GLU A 87 -1.43 -6.28 -20.69
C GLU A 87 -2.77 -6.34 -19.98
N PHE A 88 -3.35 -5.19 -19.65
CA PHE A 88 -4.68 -5.15 -19.09
C PHE A 88 -5.74 -5.76 -20.00
N ALA A 89 -5.70 -5.41 -21.29
CA ALA A 89 -6.62 -5.96 -22.28
C ALA A 89 -6.45 -7.47 -22.46
N ALA A 90 -5.21 -8.00 -22.40
CA ALA A 90 -4.95 -9.43 -22.44
C ALA A 90 -5.59 -10.17 -21.25
N ALA A 91 -5.68 -9.52 -20.09
CA ALA A 91 -6.37 -10.04 -18.91
C ALA A 91 -7.89 -9.73 -18.92
N GLY A 92 -8.40 -9.06 -19.94
CA GLY A 92 -9.83 -8.75 -20.08
C GLY A 92 -10.28 -7.42 -19.49
N PHE A 93 -9.34 -6.55 -19.13
CA PHE A 93 -9.62 -5.20 -18.63
C PHE A 93 -9.43 -4.18 -19.74
N GLU A 94 -10.52 -3.59 -20.21
CA GLU A 94 -10.52 -2.64 -21.32
C GLU A 94 -11.02 -1.26 -20.90
N GLY A 95 -10.66 -0.23 -21.68
CA GLY A 95 -11.15 1.12 -21.47
C GLY A 95 -10.64 1.75 -20.18
N MET A 96 -9.34 1.59 -19.93
CA MET A 96 -8.69 2.17 -18.75
C MET A 96 -8.84 3.68 -18.71
N TRP A 97 -9.17 4.20 -17.56
CA TRP A 97 -9.12 5.62 -17.25
C TRP A 97 -8.57 5.81 -15.83
N PHE A 98 -7.94 6.93 -15.59
CA PHE A 98 -7.45 7.29 -14.26
C PHE A 98 -7.79 8.74 -13.96
N GLU A 99 -8.01 9.03 -12.69
CA GLU A 99 -8.14 10.39 -12.22
C GLU A 99 -6.74 10.84 -11.77
N ASP A 100 -6.12 11.69 -12.59
CA ASP A 100 -4.96 12.46 -12.16
C ASP A 100 -5.50 13.70 -11.43
N ASP A 101 -5.57 13.63 -10.12
CA ASP A 101 -6.01 14.77 -9.31
C ASP A 101 -4.91 15.84 -9.16
N GLY A 102 -3.74 15.61 -9.75
CA GLY A 102 -2.61 16.53 -9.76
C GLY A 102 -2.00 16.79 -8.36
N THR A 103 -2.39 16.04 -7.35
CA THR A 103 -1.96 16.28 -5.97
C THR A 103 -0.63 15.61 -5.63
N ASP A 104 -0.23 14.57 -6.34
CA ASP A 104 1.10 13.97 -6.23
C ASP A 104 1.71 13.64 -7.59
N PRO A 105 2.46 14.59 -8.20
CA PRO A 105 3.11 14.37 -9.49
C PRO A 105 4.18 13.26 -9.47
N LEU A 106 4.54 12.76 -8.29
CA LEU A 106 5.50 11.66 -8.13
C LEU A 106 4.82 10.31 -7.87
N GLY A 107 3.50 10.25 -7.78
CA GLY A 107 2.76 9.02 -7.55
C GLY A 107 3.03 8.34 -6.21
N ARG A 108 3.53 9.10 -5.22
CA ARG A 108 3.87 8.56 -3.88
C ARG A 108 2.65 8.30 -3.00
N GLY A 109 1.48 8.59 -3.50
CA GLY A 109 0.22 8.28 -2.85
C GLY A 109 -0.39 6.99 -3.37
N MET A 110 -1.70 6.90 -3.25
CA MET A 110 -2.48 5.84 -3.85
C MET A 110 -2.79 6.22 -5.31
N ALA A 111 -2.17 5.53 -6.26
CA ALA A 111 -2.57 5.63 -7.65
C ALA A 111 -3.67 4.60 -7.95
N SER A 112 -4.70 5.02 -8.66
CA SER A 112 -5.82 4.16 -9.02
C SER A 112 -6.16 4.33 -10.49
N CYS A 113 -6.21 3.22 -11.21
CA CYS A 113 -6.73 3.15 -12.57
C CYS A 113 -7.97 2.27 -12.62
N PHE A 114 -8.98 2.78 -13.28
CA PHE A 114 -10.30 2.17 -13.37
C PHE A 114 -10.55 1.65 -14.77
N PHE A 115 -11.49 0.74 -14.89
CA PHE A 115 -11.85 0.14 -16.17
C PHE A 115 -13.33 0.32 -16.44
N ALA A 116 -13.65 0.49 -17.72
CA ALA A 116 -15.00 0.38 -18.19
C ALA A 116 -15.32 -1.11 -18.38
N GLY A 117 -16.32 -1.62 -17.70
CA GLY A 117 -16.74 -3.02 -17.79
C GLY A 117 -18.25 -3.13 -17.86
N ASP A 118 -18.75 -4.33 -18.17
CA ASP A 118 -20.17 -4.68 -18.12
C ASP A 118 -20.63 -4.85 -16.66
N LEU A 119 -20.39 -3.80 -15.85
CA LEU A 119 -20.80 -3.75 -14.45
C LEU A 119 -22.16 -3.05 -14.33
N PRO A 120 -22.93 -3.35 -13.29
CA PRO A 120 -24.16 -2.60 -13.01
C PRO A 120 -23.88 -1.10 -12.89
N ASP A 121 -24.83 -0.28 -13.34
CA ASP A 121 -24.73 1.18 -13.28
C ASP A 121 -24.28 1.67 -11.91
N GLY A 122 -23.20 2.45 -11.86
CA GLY A 122 -22.64 3.03 -10.66
C GLY A 122 -21.77 2.09 -9.82
N VAL A 123 -21.40 0.92 -10.37
CA VAL A 123 -20.33 0.08 -9.84
C VAL A 123 -19.05 0.37 -10.64
N ILE A 124 -17.96 0.53 -9.94
CA ILE A 124 -16.63 0.75 -10.50
C ILE A 124 -15.69 -0.35 -10.04
N HIS A 125 -14.68 -0.63 -10.83
CA HIS A 125 -13.56 -1.49 -10.45
C HIS A 125 -12.25 -0.96 -11.03
N GLY A 126 -11.13 -1.40 -10.46
CA GLY A 126 -9.82 -0.96 -10.91
C GLY A 126 -8.68 -1.53 -10.10
N PHE A 127 -7.48 -1.17 -10.51
CA PHE A 127 -6.24 -1.52 -9.81
C PHE A 127 -5.68 -0.32 -9.07
N LEU A 128 -4.99 -0.59 -7.98
CA LEU A 128 -4.39 0.45 -7.16
C LEU A 128 -3.09 -0.02 -6.53
N ASN A 129 -2.29 0.94 -6.14
CA ASN A 129 -1.19 0.73 -5.20
C ASN A 129 -1.48 1.42 -3.87
N SER A 130 -0.70 1.08 -2.84
CA SER A 130 -0.78 1.74 -1.54
C SER A 130 0.54 1.60 -0.78
N GLN A 131 0.84 2.57 0.07
CA GLN A 131 1.89 2.46 1.10
C GLN A 131 1.40 1.76 2.37
N LEU A 132 0.15 1.35 2.41
CA LEU A 132 -0.47 0.71 3.56
C LEU A 132 -0.23 -0.81 3.48
N ASN A 133 0.76 -1.34 4.20
CA ASN A 133 0.96 -2.78 4.29
C ASN A 133 -0.06 -3.45 5.23
N ARG A 134 -0.15 -4.77 5.16
CA ARG A 134 -1.08 -5.56 5.99
C ARG A 134 -0.92 -5.27 7.49
N SER A 135 0.31 -5.12 7.97
CA SER A 135 0.59 -4.91 9.39
C SER A 135 0.01 -3.58 9.87
N ILE A 136 0.28 -2.50 9.14
CA ILE A 136 -0.27 -1.17 9.45
C ILE A 136 -1.79 -1.15 9.29
N ALA A 137 -2.32 -1.79 8.24
CA ALA A 137 -3.76 -1.90 8.07
C ALA A 137 -4.44 -2.60 9.27
N ALA A 138 -3.83 -3.67 9.79
CA ALA A 138 -4.32 -4.37 10.96
C ALA A 138 -4.20 -3.54 12.25
N GLU A 139 -3.07 -2.84 12.45
CA GLU A 139 -2.85 -1.96 13.59
C GLU A 139 -3.89 -0.83 13.68
N HIS A 140 -4.34 -0.37 12.53
CA HIS A 140 -5.35 0.68 12.41
C HIS A 140 -6.80 0.17 12.28
N ASP A 141 -7.06 -1.12 12.49
CA ASP A 141 -8.38 -1.76 12.33
C ASP A 141 -9.03 -1.47 10.96
N LEU A 142 -8.22 -1.45 9.91
CA LEU A 142 -8.69 -1.23 8.54
C LEU A 142 -8.94 -2.55 7.80
N VAL A 143 -8.36 -3.66 8.28
CA VAL A 143 -8.61 -4.99 7.70
C VAL A 143 -10.03 -5.42 8.02
N VAL A 144 -10.78 -5.79 7.00
CA VAL A 144 -12.19 -6.17 7.10
C VAL A 144 -12.41 -7.61 6.63
N GLY A 145 -13.20 -8.34 7.41
CA GLY A 145 -13.62 -9.70 7.06
C GLY A 145 -12.47 -10.72 6.94
N GLU A 146 -12.85 -11.95 6.64
CA GLU A 146 -11.93 -13.04 6.33
C GLU A 146 -12.10 -13.40 4.85
N TYR A 147 -11.48 -12.61 3.98
CA TYR A 147 -11.48 -12.85 2.55
C TYR A 147 -10.21 -13.61 2.18
N THR A 148 -10.37 -14.70 1.44
CA THR A 148 -9.28 -15.60 1.05
C THR A 148 -9.37 -15.94 -0.43
N SER A 149 -8.22 -16.22 -1.03
CA SER A 149 -8.10 -16.79 -2.36
C SER A 149 -7.21 -18.03 -2.31
N SER A 150 -7.56 -19.05 -3.07
CA SER A 150 -6.72 -20.22 -3.21
C SER A 150 -5.52 -19.98 -4.13
N LEU A 151 -5.61 -18.99 -5.02
CA LEU A 151 -4.53 -18.59 -5.93
C LEU A 151 -3.57 -17.61 -5.25
N LEU A 152 -4.12 -16.72 -4.42
CA LEU A 152 -3.42 -15.63 -3.74
C LEU A 152 -3.70 -15.68 -2.24
N PRO A 153 -3.12 -16.63 -1.51
CA PRO A 153 -3.36 -16.76 -0.07
C PRO A 153 -2.86 -15.56 0.75
N GLU A 154 -2.02 -14.72 0.15
CA GLU A 154 -1.44 -13.53 0.76
C GLU A 154 -2.40 -12.32 0.78
N ILE A 155 -3.56 -12.38 0.10
CA ILE A 155 -4.47 -11.23 0.04
C ILE A 155 -5.04 -10.86 1.41
N TYR A 156 -5.40 -9.61 1.53
CA TYR A 156 -6.20 -9.08 2.64
C TYR A 156 -7.15 -8.01 2.12
N ALA A 157 -8.28 -7.88 2.78
CA ALA A 157 -9.26 -6.87 2.45
C ALA A 157 -9.13 -5.66 3.36
N VAL A 158 -9.20 -4.47 2.77
CA VAL A 158 -9.18 -3.20 3.48
C VAL A 158 -10.44 -2.43 3.14
N ALA A 159 -11.02 -1.78 4.13
CA ALA A 159 -12.09 -0.81 3.92
C ALA A 159 -11.79 0.48 4.67
N PRO A 160 -12.05 1.64 4.06
CA PRO A 160 -11.87 2.91 4.73
C PRO A 160 -12.85 3.05 5.90
N ARG A 161 -12.39 3.64 7.01
CA ARG A 161 -13.28 3.95 8.14
C ARG A 161 -14.31 5.01 7.72
N GLY A 162 -15.53 4.77 8.08
CA GLY A 162 -16.51 5.87 8.20
C GLY A 162 -17.24 6.27 6.95
N GLY A 163 -17.57 5.37 6.02
CA GLY A 163 -18.61 5.72 5.08
C GLY A 163 -18.53 5.23 3.64
N ASN A 164 -17.60 4.38 3.30
CA ASN A 164 -17.59 3.73 1.99
C ASN A 164 -18.22 2.34 2.07
N GLU A 165 -19.40 2.25 2.69
CA GLU A 165 -20.23 1.07 2.53
C GLU A 165 -20.43 0.80 1.04
N GLY A 166 -20.20 -0.43 0.60
CA GLY A 166 -20.26 -0.79 -0.81
C GLY A 166 -18.94 -0.70 -1.58
N MET A 167 -17.82 -0.33 -0.91
CA MET A 167 -16.47 -0.38 -1.47
C MET A 167 -15.63 -1.45 -0.77
N CYS A 168 -14.70 -2.04 -1.50
CA CYS A 168 -13.70 -2.97 -0.98
C CYS A 168 -12.40 -2.82 -1.75
N PHE A 169 -11.30 -2.95 -1.01
CA PHE A 169 -9.93 -2.97 -1.55
C PHE A 169 -9.32 -4.32 -1.18
N ILE A 170 -8.90 -5.09 -2.16
CA ILE A 170 -8.17 -6.35 -1.97
C ILE A 170 -6.72 -6.09 -2.35
N GLN A 171 -5.82 -6.36 -1.43
CA GLN A 171 -4.41 -6.04 -1.58
C GLN A 171 -3.53 -7.26 -1.26
N VAL A 172 -2.34 -7.25 -1.82
CA VAL A 172 -1.21 -8.12 -1.49
C VAL A 172 0.02 -7.23 -1.30
N ASP A 173 0.83 -7.54 -0.29
CA ASP A 173 2.09 -6.84 -0.08
C ASP A 173 3.12 -7.30 -1.10
N THR A 174 3.83 -6.35 -1.69
CA THR A 174 4.94 -6.57 -2.62
C THR A 174 6.16 -5.82 -2.13
N VAL A 175 7.33 -6.15 -2.64
CA VAL A 175 8.57 -5.43 -2.30
C VAL A 175 8.56 -3.96 -2.72
N ARG A 176 7.57 -3.53 -3.53
CA ARG A 176 7.39 -2.17 -4.03
C ARG A 176 6.06 -1.53 -3.59
N GLY A 177 5.60 -1.82 -2.36
CA GLY A 177 4.33 -1.35 -1.82
C GLY A 177 3.21 -2.39 -1.95
N SER A 178 2.04 -2.11 -1.38
CA SER A 178 0.88 -2.96 -1.63
C SER A 178 0.33 -2.71 -3.02
N PHE A 179 -0.01 -3.80 -3.69
CA PHE A 179 -0.70 -3.79 -4.98
C PHE A 179 -2.02 -4.54 -4.86
N GLY A 180 -3.03 -4.09 -5.56
CA GLY A 180 -4.31 -4.78 -5.50
C GLY A 180 -5.39 -4.18 -6.38
N THR A 181 -6.62 -4.53 -6.04
CA THR A 181 -7.82 -4.13 -6.75
C THR A 181 -8.79 -3.43 -5.83
N GLN A 182 -9.58 -2.55 -6.40
CA GLN A 182 -10.72 -1.94 -5.75
C GLN A 182 -11.98 -2.20 -6.57
N ALA A 183 -13.07 -2.42 -5.86
CA ALA A 183 -14.38 -2.52 -6.50
C ALA A 183 -15.45 -1.94 -5.59
N GLY A 184 -16.56 -1.54 -6.18
CA GLY A 184 -17.72 -1.09 -5.43
C GLY A 184 -18.46 0.06 -6.08
N GLY A 185 -19.37 0.64 -5.31
CA GLY A 185 -20.24 1.71 -5.77
C GLY A 185 -21.03 2.33 -4.64
N SER A 186 -22.13 2.99 -5.01
CA SER A 186 -23.06 3.50 -3.99
C SER A 186 -23.61 2.35 -3.12
N PRO A 187 -23.79 2.56 -1.80
CA PRO A 187 -24.33 1.55 -0.88
C PRO A 187 -25.69 0.98 -1.30
N ASN A 188 -26.44 1.71 -2.10
CA ASN A 188 -27.73 1.26 -2.65
C ASN A 188 -27.58 0.34 -3.88
N ARG A 189 -26.36 0.16 -4.39
CA ARG A 189 -26.04 -0.57 -5.61
C ARG A 189 -25.19 -1.80 -5.37
N THR A 190 -24.33 -1.76 -4.36
CA THR A 190 -23.35 -2.81 -4.06
C THR A 190 -23.16 -2.90 -2.56
N THR A 191 -23.15 -4.10 -2.03
CA THR A 191 -22.74 -4.36 -0.65
C THR A 191 -21.21 -4.50 -0.60
N THR A 192 -20.60 -4.27 0.56
CA THR A 192 -19.15 -4.49 0.75
C THR A 192 -18.75 -5.93 0.41
N ASP A 193 -19.56 -6.93 0.72
CA ASP A 193 -19.28 -8.33 0.40
C ASP A 193 -19.26 -8.60 -1.12
N GLU A 194 -20.19 -8.03 -1.86
CA GLU A 194 -20.20 -8.11 -3.33
C GLU A 194 -18.99 -7.38 -3.93
N ALA A 195 -18.64 -6.21 -3.42
CA ALA A 195 -17.47 -5.46 -3.82
C ALA A 195 -16.17 -6.25 -3.58
N CYS A 196 -16.02 -6.87 -2.39
CA CYS A 196 -14.84 -7.67 -2.09
C CYS A 196 -14.72 -8.89 -3.01
N LYS A 197 -15.83 -9.57 -3.32
CA LYS A 197 -15.82 -10.70 -4.25
C LYS A 197 -15.41 -10.28 -5.66
N LEU A 198 -15.91 -9.14 -6.14
CA LEU A 198 -15.51 -8.58 -7.43
C LEU A 198 -14.01 -8.25 -7.43
N ALA A 199 -13.54 -7.54 -6.42
CA ALA A 199 -12.13 -7.18 -6.32
C ALA A 199 -11.20 -8.41 -6.25
N ILE A 200 -11.59 -9.48 -5.53
CA ILE A 200 -10.83 -10.75 -5.54
C ILE A 200 -10.80 -11.33 -6.95
N THR A 201 -11.95 -11.38 -7.62
CA THR A 201 -12.04 -11.94 -8.98
C THR A 201 -11.14 -11.19 -9.95
N ASP A 202 -11.09 -9.86 -9.87
CA ASP A 202 -10.23 -9.04 -10.72
C ASP A 202 -8.74 -9.32 -10.46
N LEU A 203 -8.33 -9.40 -9.19
CA LEU A 203 -6.94 -9.70 -8.84
C LEU A 203 -6.52 -11.12 -9.25
N GLU A 204 -7.40 -12.11 -9.05
CA GLU A 204 -7.17 -13.48 -9.50
C GLU A 204 -7.10 -13.58 -11.04
N THR A 205 -7.92 -12.80 -11.73
CA THR A 205 -7.91 -12.73 -13.21
C THR A 205 -6.57 -12.21 -13.71
N LEU A 206 -6.07 -11.13 -13.13
CA LEU A 206 -4.75 -10.62 -13.46
C LEU A 206 -3.64 -11.63 -13.12
N TYR A 207 -3.73 -12.29 -11.95
CA TYR A 207 -2.75 -13.28 -11.53
C TYR A 207 -2.74 -14.52 -12.42
N ASN A 208 -3.87 -14.94 -12.96
CA ASN A 208 -3.94 -16.05 -13.90
C ASN A 208 -3.19 -15.76 -15.21
N HIS A 209 -3.03 -14.49 -15.60
CA HIS A 209 -2.30 -14.10 -16.80
C HIS A 209 -0.81 -13.83 -16.51
N PHE A 210 -0.49 -13.19 -15.41
CA PHE A 210 0.84 -12.65 -15.12
C PHE A 210 1.47 -13.23 -13.86
N GLY A 211 0.79 -14.12 -13.12
CA GLY A 211 1.31 -14.72 -11.91
C GLY A 211 2.44 -15.74 -12.16
N LYS A 212 3.39 -15.78 -11.24
CA LYS A 212 4.50 -16.74 -11.18
C LYS A 212 4.74 -17.23 -9.78
#